data_e61bfbcd9d4fc4ae2a66eb324e7af4e8
#
_entry.id   e61bfbcd9d4fc4ae2a66eb324e7af4e8
#
_cell.length_a   1.000
_cell.length_b   1.000
_cell.length_c   1.000
_cell.angle_alpha   90.00
_cell.angle_beta   90.00
_cell.angle_gamma   90.00
#
_symmetry.space_group_name_H-M   'P 1'
#
loop_
_entity.id
_entity.type
_entity.pdbx_description
1 polymer ?
#
loop_
_entity_poly.entity_id
_entity_poly.type
_entity_poly.pdbx_seq_one_letter_code
_entity_poly.pdbx_strand_id
1 'polypeptide(L)'
;QPANQRFDVVTTGGRLFRNPNPKLWHYDFEAVYQFGDAPALDAASQPLDHKARYFHLSLGYSFEGSWQPRLSFLYHYGSGDKDPLDNESGELDHMFGVPRPDFGPTGLFRAFQRVNTSSPGIMLNLQPTANVDAYVRWQRPSLAEKAQGWRTTRYRHPGNLGEDYLGNQLETRVRWNILPNRLTIDGGYIWVDAGP
;
A
#
# COMPACT_ATOMS: atom_id res chain seq x y z
N GLN A 1 3.10 -26.70 -17.43
CA GLN A 1 4.23 -26.12 -16.68
C GLN A 1 4.75 -27.19 -15.73
N PRO A 2 6.06 -27.30 -15.50
CA PRO A 2 6.59 -28.20 -14.49
C PRO A 2 6.04 -27.87 -13.09
N ALA A 3 5.86 -28.86 -12.25
CA ALA A 3 5.21 -28.71 -10.93
C ALA A 3 5.93 -27.70 -10.02
N ASN A 4 7.24 -27.53 -10.17
CA ASN A 4 8.09 -26.62 -9.41
C ASN A 4 7.99 -25.14 -9.86
N GLN A 5 7.19 -24.81 -10.86
CA GLN A 5 6.91 -23.43 -11.33
C GLN A 5 5.45 -22.99 -11.07
N ARG A 6 4.70 -23.73 -10.27
CA ARG A 6 3.34 -23.38 -9.89
C ARG A 6 3.37 -22.48 -8.66
N PHE A 7 2.51 -21.48 -8.71
CA PHE A 7 2.14 -20.68 -7.56
C PHE A 7 0.88 -21.30 -6.96
N ASP A 8 1.00 -21.96 -5.82
CA ASP A 8 -0.11 -22.62 -5.11
C ASP A 8 -0.22 -22.00 -3.71
N VAL A 9 -0.83 -20.82 -3.65
CA VAL A 9 -0.91 -20.01 -2.45
C VAL A 9 -2.36 -19.78 -2.05
N VAL A 10 -2.64 -20.04 -0.79
CA VAL A 10 -3.90 -19.69 -0.14
C VAL A 10 -3.78 -18.31 0.48
N THR A 11 -4.72 -17.43 0.16
CA THR A 11 -4.85 -16.11 0.77
C THR A 11 -6.07 -16.08 1.68
N THR A 12 -5.88 -15.69 2.93
CA THR A 12 -6.96 -15.48 3.90
C THR A 12 -6.79 -14.14 4.59
N GLY A 13 -7.90 -13.56 5.07
CA GLY A 13 -7.82 -12.27 5.74
C GLY A 13 -9.16 -11.78 6.25
N GLY A 14 -9.12 -10.60 6.85
CA GLY A 14 -10.31 -9.94 7.38
C GLY A 14 -10.14 -8.43 7.42
N ARG A 15 -11.27 -7.74 7.41
CA ARG A 15 -11.35 -6.28 7.47
C ARG A 15 -12.37 -5.85 8.51
N LEU A 16 -11.98 -4.89 9.33
CA LEU A 16 -12.85 -4.24 10.31
C LEU A 16 -12.81 -2.73 10.04
N PHE A 17 -13.98 -2.13 9.78
CA PHE A 17 -14.03 -0.72 9.47
C PHE A 17 -15.25 -0.01 10.06
N ARG A 18 -15.11 1.28 10.26
CA ARG A 18 -16.15 2.21 10.61
C ARG A 18 -16.04 3.45 9.74
N ASN A 19 -17.08 3.77 9.00
CA ASN A 19 -17.11 4.93 8.12
C ASN A 19 -17.01 6.25 8.89
N PRO A 20 -16.40 7.29 8.29
CA PRO A 20 -16.35 8.61 8.86
C PRO A 20 -17.75 9.19 9.12
N ASN A 21 -17.96 9.73 10.32
CA ASN A 21 -19.13 10.52 10.69
C ASN A 21 -18.67 11.71 11.53
N PRO A 22 -19.33 12.89 11.45
CA PRO A 22 -18.95 14.07 12.24
C PRO A 22 -18.86 13.78 13.72
N LYS A 23 -17.84 14.33 14.38
CA LYS A 23 -17.53 14.17 15.82
C LYS A 23 -17.20 12.74 16.25
N LEU A 24 -16.92 11.84 15.33
CA LEU A 24 -16.64 10.44 15.66
C LEU A 24 -15.28 10.00 15.10
N TRP A 25 -14.69 9.04 15.82
CA TRP A 25 -13.58 8.26 15.33
C TRP A 25 -14.04 7.34 14.20
N HIS A 26 -13.21 7.21 13.18
CA HIS A 26 -13.36 6.24 12.10
C HIS A 26 -12.09 5.42 11.98
N TYR A 27 -12.22 4.21 11.50
CA TYR A 27 -11.10 3.31 11.33
C TYR A 27 -11.35 2.36 10.16
N ASP A 28 -10.25 1.88 9.59
CA ASP A 28 -10.22 0.83 8.59
C ASP A 28 -8.96 -0.01 8.87
N PHE A 29 -9.17 -1.24 9.28
CA PHE A 29 -8.12 -2.21 9.54
C PHE A 29 -8.33 -3.43 8.66
N GLU A 30 -7.33 -3.79 7.89
CA GLU A 30 -7.29 -4.99 7.06
C GLU A 30 -6.04 -5.80 7.39
N ALA A 31 -6.20 -7.10 7.55
CA ALA A 31 -5.11 -8.05 7.73
C ALA A 31 -5.27 -9.19 6.75
N VAL A 32 -4.20 -9.54 6.06
CA VAL A 32 -4.13 -10.64 5.10
C VAL A 32 -2.93 -11.51 5.40
N TYR A 33 -3.11 -12.80 5.31
CA TYR A 33 -2.06 -13.81 5.41
C TYR A 33 -2.08 -14.72 4.18
N GLN A 34 -0.90 -15.02 3.67
CA GLN A 34 -0.69 -15.92 2.54
C GLN A 34 0.20 -17.07 2.98
N PHE A 35 -0.12 -18.28 2.54
CA PHE A 35 0.69 -19.48 2.80
C PHE A 35 0.50 -20.51 1.68
N GLY A 36 1.51 -21.36 1.49
CA GLY A 36 1.51 -22.38 0.45
C GLY A 36 2.87 -22.49 -0.23
N ASP A 37 2.88 -22.79 -1.52
CA ASP A 37 4.08 -22.99 -2.31
C ASP A 37 4.26 -21.88 -3.34
N ALA A 38 5.41 -21.20 -3.30
CA ALA A 38 5.84 -20.26 -4.32
C ALA A 38 6.77 -20.95 -5.34
N PRO A 39 6.89 -20.41 -6.58
CA PRO A 39 7.79 -20.97 -7.57
C PRO A 39 9.23 -21.06 -7.08
N ALA A 40 9.90 -22.14 -7.42
CA ALA A 40 11.32 -22.28 -7.16
C ALA A 40 12.16 -21.19 -7.86
N LEU A 41 13.32 -20.87 -7.32
CA LEU A 41 14.25 -19.90 -7.88
C LEU A 41 14.77 -20.33 -9.27
N ASP A 42 14.88 -21.62 -9.49
CA ASP A 42 15.25 -22.23 -10.78
C ASP A 42 14.47 -23.53 -11.04
N ALA A 43 14.59 -24.05 -12.26
CA ALA A 43 13.86 -25.24 -12.67
C ALA A 43 14.31 -26.54 -12.00
N ALA A 44 15.45 -26.55 -11.33
CA ALA A 44 16.00 -27.71 -10.63
C ALA A 44 15.71 -27.72 -9.13
N SER A 45 15.29 -26.57 -8.60
CA SER A 45 15.01 -26.39 -7.16
C SER A 45 13.60 -26.85 -6.78
N GLN A 46 13.38 -27.08 -5.50
CA GLN A 46 12.04 -27.32 -4.94
C GLN A 46 11.26 -26.01 -4.83
N PRO A 47 9.92 -26.04 -4.81
CA PRO A 47 9.10 -24.90 -4.46
C PRO A 47 9.50 -24.31 -3.11
N LEU A 48 9.35 -23.01 -2.96
CA LEU A 48 9.64 -22.30 -1.71
C LEU A 48 8.41 -22.34 -0.80
N ASP A 49 8.60 -22.53 0.51
CA ASP A 49 7.54 -22.39 1.52
C ASP A 49 7.12 -20.93 1.62
N HIS A 50 5.92 -20.62 1.15
CA HIS A 50 5.41 -19.24 1.08
C HIS A 50 4.69 -18.85 2.36
N LYS A 51 5.15 -17.74 2.99
CA LYS A 51 4.55 -17.18 4.21
C LYS A 51 4.61 -15.66 4.18
N ALA A 52 3.54 -15.03 3.71
CA ALA A 52 3.49 -13.58 3.59
C ALA A 52 2.31 -12.96 4.32
N ARG A 53 2.40 -11.66 4.60
CA ARG A 53 1.39 -10.92 5.35
C ARG A 53 1.26 -9.48 4.88
N TYR A 54 0.04 -8.97 4.99
CA TYR A 54 -0.27 -7.58 4.72
C TYR A 54 -1.13 -7.01 5.84
N PHE A 55 -0.85 -5.76 6.20
CA PHE A 55 -1.67 -4.98 7.12
C PHE A 55 -1.93 -3.59 6.54
N HIS A 56 -3.16 -3.16 6.64
CA HIS A 56 -3.56 -1.78 6.45
C HIS A 56 -4.25 -1.27 7.71
N LEU A 57 -3.86 -0.09 8.15
CA LEU A 57 -4.52 0.65 9.22
C LEU A 57 -4.78 2.07 8.75
N SER A 58 -6.02 2.51 8.90
CA SER A 58 -6.39 3.93 8.90
C SER A 58 -7.16 4.20 10.18
N LEU A 59 -6.68 5.14 10.99
CA LEU A 59 -7.35 5.60 12.20
C LEU A 59 -7.46 7.12 12.16
N GLY A 60 -8.68 7.65 12.25
CA GLY A 60 -8.87 9.08 12.13
C GLY A 60 -10.07 9.61 12.91
N TYR A 61 -10.13 10.93 12.97
CA TYR A 61 -11.22 11.65 13.59
C TYR A 61 -11.84 12.64 12.59
N SER A 62 -13.18 12.68 12.58
CA SER A 62 -13.97 13.58 11.73
C SER A 62 -14.43 14.77 12.55
N PHE A 63 -13.91 15.95 12.25
CA PHE A 63 -14.29 17.19 12.94
C PHE A 63 -15.59 17.73 12.37
N GLU A 64 -16.30 18.49 13.20
CA GLU A 64 -17.44 19.29 12.77
C GLU A 64 -16.94 20.64 12.24
N GLY A 65 -17.66 21.22 11.31
CA GLY A 65 -17.39 22.54 10.80
C GLY A 65 -17.44 22.65 9.29
N SER A 66 -17.12 23.82 8.77
CA SER A 66 -16.98 24.07 7.34
C SER A 66 -15.93 23.13 6.77
N TRP A 67 -16.20 22.58 5.58
CA TRP A 67 -15.31 21.66 4.88
C TRP A 67 -15.17 20.27 5.49
N GLN A 68 -15.87 19.96 6.58
CA GLN A 68 -15.91 18.62 7.21
C GLN A 68 -14.53 17.96 7.30
N PRO A 69 -13.53 18.59 7.96
CA PRO A 69 -12.17 18.07 7.96
C PRO A 69 -12.08 16.72 8.68
N ARG A 70 -11.31 15.81 8.10
CA ARG A 70 -11.03 14.50 8.67
C ARG A 70 -9.52 14.25 8.64
N LEU A 71 -8.94 14.06 9.80
CA LEU A 71 -7.52 13.74 9.94
C LEU A 71 -7.36 12.27 10.25
N SER A 72 -6.51 11.58 9.51
CA SER A 72 -6.24 10.15 9.67
C SER A 72 -4.75 9.88 9.73
N PHE A 73 -4.35 8.99 10.63
CA PHE A 73 -3.09 8.27 10.58
C PHE A 73 -3.27 7.05 9.68
N LEU A 74 -2.27 6.78 8.85
CA LEU A 74 -2.24 5.65 7.93
C LEU A 74 -1.02 4.79 8.21
N TYR A 75 -1.17 3.47 8.08
CA TYR A 75 -0.04 2.56 8.08
C TYR A 75 -0.29 1.42 7.10
N HIS A 76 0.65 1.19 6.20
CA HIS A 76 0.65 0.05 5.29
C HIS A 76 1.89 -0.79 5.55
N TYR A 77 1.69 -2.09 5.63
CA TYR A 77 2.77 -3.06 5.75
C TYR A 77 2.51 -4.24 4.81
N GLY A 78 3.49 -4.55 4.00
CA GLY A 78 3.52 -5.77 3.21
C GLY A 78 4.86 -6.45 3.40
N SER A 79 4.83 -7.72 3.77
CA SER A 79 6.06 -8.48 4.00
C SER A 79 6.93 -8.56 2.76
N GLY A 80 8.22 -8.64 2.99
CA GLY A 80 9.25 -9.01 2.05
C GLY A 80 9.92 -10.31 2.46
N ASP A 81 10.89 -10.72 1.69
CA ASP A 81 11.70 -11.88 1.94
C ASP A 81 12.91 -11.55 2.82
N LYS A 82 13.05 -12.26 3.94
CA LYS A 82 14.11 -12.02 4.91
C LYS A 82 15.46 -12.55 4.46
N ASP A 83 15.44 -13.69 3.79
CA ASP A 83 16.63 -14.36 3.25
C ASP A 83 16.34 -14.94 1.87
N PRO A 84 16.55 -14.17 0.79
CA PRO A 84 16.28 -14.62 -0.58
C PRO A 84 17.09 -15.86 -1.02
N LEU A 85 17.95 -16.40 -0.17
CA LEU A 85 18.79 -17.58 -0.45
C LEU A 85 18.33 -18.83 0.30
N ASP A 86 17.34 -18.72 1.17
CA ASP A 86 16.78 -19.87 1.88
C ASP A 86 15.64 -20.55 1.09
N ASN A 87 14.91 -21.48 1.72
CA ASN A 87 13.81 -22.21 1.12
C ASN A 87 12.43 -21.59 1.42
N GLU A 88 12.39 -20.38 1.99
CA GLU A 88 11.15 -19.67 2.29
C GLU A 88 10.99 -18.49 1.35
N SER A 89 9.74 -18.11 1.08
CA SER A 89 9.38 -16.86 0.39
C SER A 89 8.47 -16.04 1.27
N GLY A 90 9.00 -14.93 1.81
CA GLY A 90 8.25 -13.97 2.62
C GLY A 90 7.60 -12.86 1.80
N GLU A 91 7.83 -12.82 0.49
CA GLU A 91 7.35 -11.76 -0.39
C GLU A 91 5.84 -11.84 -0.59
N LEU A 92 5.13 -10.75 -0.24
CA LEU A 92 3.69 -10.66 -0.45
C LEU A 92 3.35 -10.75 -1.94
N ASP A 93 2.49 -11.70 -2.31
CA ASP A 93 1.85 -11.68 -3.64
C ASP A 93 0.65 -10.74 -3.62
N HIS A 94 0.78 -9.63 -4.35
CA HIS A 94 -0.26 -8.60 -4.45
C HIS A 94 -1.22 -8.80 -5.63
N MET A 95 -1.43 -10.06 -6.07
CA MET A 95 -2.32 -10.40 -7.19
C MET A 95 -3.74 -9.84 -6.98
N PHE A 96 -4.18 -9.71 -5.73
CA PHE A 96 -5.49 -9.19 -5.38
C PHE A 96 -5.37 -7.80 -4.74
N GLY A 97 -6.16 -6.87 -5.24
CA GLY A 97 -6.24 -5.52 -4.72
C GLY A 97 -5.82 -4.45 -5.71
N VAL A 98 -6.30 -3.25 -5.47
CA VAL A 98 -6.02 -2.08 -6.30
C VAL A 98 -4.90 -1.25 -5.65
N PRO A 99 -3.72 -1.11 -6.26
CA PRO A 99 -2.60 -0.35 -5.66
C PRO A 99 -2.92 1.12 -5.39
N ARG A 100 -3.87 1.70 -6.14
CA ARG A 100 -4.21 3.12 -6.07
C ARG A 100 -4.72 3.61 -4.70
N PRO A 101 -5.57 2.90 -3.94
CA PRO A 101 -6.02 3.39 -2.64
C PRO A 101 -4.88 3.61 -1.65
N ASP A 102 -3.84 2.80 -1.70
CA ASP A 102 -2.75 2.84 -0.72
C ASP A 102 -1.70 3.90 -1.06
N PHE A 103 -1.25 3.92 -2.30
CA PHE A 103 -0.13 4.76 -2.75
C PHE A 103 -0.53 5.75 -3.87
N GLY A 104 -1.83 5.92 -4.12
CA GLY A 104 -2.33 6.81 -5.15
C GLY A 104 -1.78 6.47 -6.54
N PRO A 105 -1.54 7.49 -7.39
CA PRO A 105 -0.97 7.27 -8.73
C PRO A 105 0.43 6.64 -8.72
N THR A 106 1.25 6.82 -7.68
CA THR A 106 2.55 6.11 -7.59
C THR A 106 2.38 4.60 -7.53
N GLY A 107 1.36 4.12 -6.83
CA GLY A 107 0.97 2.70 -6.85
C GLY A 107 0.51 2.24 -8.24
N LEU A 108 -0.24 3.07 -8.96
CA LEU A 108 -0.67 2.77 -10.33
C LEU A 108 0.53 2.65 -11.29
N PHE A 109 1.53 3.51 -11.15
CA PHE A 109 2.77 3.46 -11.94
C PHE A 109 3.80 2.50 -11.36
N ARG A 110 3.44 1.74 -10.31
CA ARG A 110 4.31 0.79 -9.61
C ARG A 110 5.61 1.40 -9.09
N ALA A 111 5.60 2.68 -8.72
CA ALA A 111 6.72 3.29 -8.00
C ALA A 111 6.74 2.80 -6.55
N PHE A 112 5.58 2.86 -5.87
CA PHE A 112 5.37 2.23 -4.58
C PHE A 112 4.26 1.20 -4.67
N GLN A 113 4.39 0.10 -3.95
CA GLN A 113 3.45 -1.02 -3.95
C GLN A 113 3.44 -1.71 -2.58
N ARG A 114 2.49 -2.64 -2.39
CA ARG A 114 2.30 -3.35 -1.12
C ARG A 114 3.41 -4.33 -0.75
N VAL A 115 4.25 -4.71 -1.71
CA VAL A 115 5.28 -5.72 -1.53
C VAL A 115 6.49 -5.13 -0.83
N ASN A 116 7.02 -5.82 0.17
CA ASN A 116 8.23 -5.44 0.91
C ASN A 116 8.22 -3.97 1.36
N THR A 117 7.11 -3.52 1.95
CA THR A 117 6.91 -2.11 2.28
C THR A 117 6.38 -1.93 3.69
N SER A 118 6.93 -0.96 4.41
CA SER A 118 6.42 -0.39 5.66
C SER A 118 6.23 1.12 5.44
N SER A 119 5.00 1.62 5.50
CA SER A 119 4.70 2.99 5.13
C SER A 119 3.73 3.66 6.10
N PRO A 120 4.23 4.37 7.13
CA PRO A 120 3.41 5.28 7.90
C PRO A 120 3.01 6.52 7.08
N GLY A 121 1.88 7.13 7.43
CA GLY A 121 1.41 8.33 6.75
C GLY A 121 0.34 9.08 7.53
N ILE A 122 0.04 10.27 7.03
CA ILE A 122 -1.02 11.14 7.55
C ILE A 122 -1.84 11.65 6.36
N MET A 123 -3.16 11.71 6.53
CA MET A 123 -4.08 12.18 5.50
C MET A 123 -5.09 13.16 6.08
N LEU A 124 -5.21 14.31 5.44
CA LEU A 124 -6.26 15.29 5.70
C LEU A 124 -7.25 15.24 4.53
N ASN A 125 -8.49 14.87 4.81
CA ASN A 125 -9.59 14.95 3.86
C ASN A 125 -10.44 16.17 4.16
N LEU A 126 -10.94 16.81 3.12
CA LEU A 126 -11.79 17.99 3.16
C LEU A 126 -12.97 17.79 2.20
N GLN A 127 -14.13 18.29 2.58
CA GLN A 127 -15.33 18.33 1.73
C GLN A 127 -15.90 19.76 1.73
N PRO A 128 -15.30 20.67 0.92
CA PRO A 128 -15.72 22.08 0.88
C PRO A 128 -17.18 22.29 0.50
N THR A 129 -17.71 21.44 -0.35
CA THR A 129 -19.13 21.41 -0.75
C THR A 129 -19.61 19.97 -0.90
N ALA A 130 -20.92 19.75 -1.05
CA ALA A 130 -21.47 18.43 -1.30
C ALA A 130 -20.93 17.74 -2.58
N ASN A 131 -20.41 18.53 -3.51
CA ASN A 131 -19.92 18.06 -4.79
C ASN A 131 -18.41 18.09 -4.94
N VAL A 132 -17.67 18.55 -3.94
CA VAL A 132 -16.20 18.68 -4.00
C VAL A 132 -15.57 17.96 -2.83
N ASP A 133 -14.71 17.01 -3.14
CA ASP A 133 -13.82 16.33 -2.20
C ASP A 133 -12.38 16.69 -2.50
N ALA A 134 -11.59 16.89 -1.47
CA ALA A 134 -10.16 17.12 -1.58
C ALA A 134 -9.40 16.34 -0.51
N TYR A 135 -8.15 16.02 -0.77
CA TYR A 135 -7.25 15.54 0.29
C TYR A 135 -5.80 15.94 0.05
N VAL A 136 -5.06 15.95 1.15
CA VAL A 136 -3.59 15.96 1.19
C VAL A 136 -3.15 14.74 1.98
N ARG A 137 -2.22 13.96 1.43
CA ARG A 137 -1.67 12.76 2.04
C ARG A 137 -0.16 12.79 1.98
N TRP A 138 0.48 12.57 3.11
CA TRP A 138 1.90 12.34 3.21
C TRP A 138 2.15 10.91 3.67
N GLN A 139 3.13 10.24 3.05
CA GLN A 139 3.57 8.89 3.40
C GLN A 139 5.09 8.80 3.35
N ARG A 140 5.65 7.93 4.18
CA ARG A 140 7.08 7.64 4.24
C ARG A 140 7.32 6.15 4.04
N PRO A 141 7.35 5.66 2.81
CA PRO A 141 7.65 4.26 2.54
C PRO A 141 9.11 3.92 2.87
N SER A 142 9.27 2.74 3.46
CA SER A 142 10.55 2.07 3.75
C SER A 142 10.45 0.59 3.40
N LEU A 143 11.57 -0.09 3.21
CA LEU A 143 11.59 -1.54 3.07
C LEU A 143 11.12 -2.22 4.38
N ALA A 144 10.30 -3.25 4.25
CA ALA A 144 9.98 -4.12 5.38
C ALA A 144 11.13 -5.07 5.68
N GLU A 145 11.80 -5.59 4.63
CA GLU A 145 12.97 -6.47 4.71
C GLU A 145 14.07 -5.97 3.77
N LYS A 146 15.23 -5.64 4.35
CA LYS A 146 16.36 -5.05 3.61
C LYS A 146 17.03 -6.05 2.67
N ALA A 147 17.04 -7.34 3.03
CA ALA A 147 17.71 -8.37 2.27
C ALA A 147 17.15 -8.54 0.86
N GLN A 148 15.83 -8.43 0.69
CA GLN A 148 15.18 -8.54 -0.61
C GLN A 148 15.44 -7.32 -1.51
N GLY A 149 15.66 -6.14 -0.92
CA GLY A 149 15.72 -4.88 -1.64
C GLY A 149 14.35 -4.45 -2.21
N TRP A 150 14.37 -3.40 -3.03
CA TRP A 150 13.17 -2.87 -3.69
C TRP A 150 13.30 -2.98 -5.20
N ARG A 151 12.34 -3.62 -5.85
CA ARG A 151 12.31 -3.80 -7.29
C ARG A 151 10.95 -3.42 -7.84
N THR A 152 10.91 -2.32 -8.55
CA THR A 152 9.75 -1.92 -9.32
C THR A 152 10.13 -1.68 -10.77
N THR A 153 9.18 -1.30 -11.61
CA THR A 153 9.45 -1.00 -13.03
C THR A 153 10.39 0.20 -13.24
N ARG A 154 10.52 1.08 -12.23
CA ARG A 154 11.30 2.32 -12.34
C ARG A 154 12.32 2.54 -11.24
N TYR A 155 12.11 1.96 -10.07
CA TYR A 155 12.98 2.11 -8.91
C TYR A 155 13.62 0.79 -8.55
N ARG A 156 14.90 0.83 -8.24
CA ARG A 156 15.64 -0.31 -7.71
C ARG A 156 16.46 0.17 -6.52
N HIS A 157 16.12 -0.33 -5.36
CA HIS A 157 16.95 -0.20 -4.18
C HIS A 157 17.59 -1.57 -3.94
N PRO A 158 18.93 -1.69 -4.00
CA PRO A 158 19.58 -3.01 -4.02
C PRO A 158 19.47 -3.76 -2.69
N GLY A 159 18.94 -3.16 -1.63
CA GLY A 159 18.96 -3.74 -0.29
C GLY A 159 20.38 -3.84 0.29
N ASN A 160 20.51 -4.35 1.51
CA ASN A 160 21.78 -4.60 2.17
C ASN A 160 22.78 -3.41 2.25
N LEU A 161 22.37 -2.22 1.84
CA LEU A 161 23.17 -0.99 1.91
C LEU A 161 23.05 -0.27 3.26
N GLY A 162 22.46 -0.91 4.25
CA GLY A 162 22.27 -0.36 5.59
C GLY A 162 21.02 0.51 5.76
N GLU A 163 20.42 1.00 4.69
CA GLU A 163 19.22 1.83 4.72
C GLU A 163 17.98 1.07 4.22
N ASP A 164 16.82 1.39 4.79
CA ASP A 164 15.52 0.86 4.41
C ASP A 164 14.60 1.94 3.84
N TYR A 165 15.01 3.19 3.95
CA TYR A 165 14.23 4.35 3.55
C TYR A 165 14.11 4.45 2.03
N LEU A 166 12.88 4.48 1.52
CA LEU A 166 12.59 4.58 0.08
C LEU A 166 12.26 6.00 -0.36
N GLY A 167 11.89 6.88 0.57
CA GLY A 167 11.58 8.27 0.24
C GLY A 167 10.38 8.83 0.98
N ASN A 168 9.98 10.04 0.60
CA ASN A 168 8.74 10.67 1.02
C ASN A 168 7.80 10.84 -0.17
N GLN A 169 6.52 10.69 0.06
CA GLN A 169 5.48 10.99 -0.92
C GLN A 169 4.51 12.01 -0.33
N LEU A 170 4.28 13.09 -1.06
CA LEU A 170 3.19 14.02 -0.82
C LEU A 170 2.22 13.95 -1.99
N GLU A 171 0.96 13.70 -1.70
CA GLU A 171 -0.11 13.61 -2.69
C GLU A 171 -1.22 14.59 -2.35
N THR A 172 -1.71 15.30 -3.36
CA THR A 172 -2.90 16.13 -3.29
C THR A 172 -3.89 15.70 -4.35
N ARG A 173 -5.18 15.81 -4.04
CA ARG A 173 -6.25 15.48 -4.98
C ARG A 173 -7.45 16.36 -4.75
N VAL A 174 -8.10 16.75 -5.83
CA VAL A 174 -9.42 17.37 -5.85
C VAL A 174 -10.31 16.60 -6.80
N ARG A 175 -11.50 16.25 -6.33
CA ARG A 175 -12.56 15.65 -7.13
C ARG A 175 -13.76 16.55 -7.11
N TRP A 176 -14.26 16.89 -8.28
CA TRP A 176 -15.44 17.71 -8.46
C TRP A 176 -16.52 16.99 -9.27
N ASN A 177 -17.63 16.66 -8.61
CA ASN A 177 -18.81 16.08 -9.22
C ASN A 177 -19.66 17.21 -9.83
N ILE A 178 -19.32 17.67 -11.03
CA ILE A 178 -20.00 18.77 -11.73
C ILE A 178 -21.47 18.43 -11.96
N LEU A 179 -21.73 17.23 -12.49
CA LEU A 179 -23.06 16.68 -12.67
C LEU A 179 -23.11 15.33 -11.92
N PRO A 180 -23.78 15.27 -10.76
CA PRO A 180 -23.85 14.03 -9.97
C PRO A 180 -24.23 12.83 -10.82
N ASN A 181 -23.46 11.74 -10.69
CA ASN A 181 -23.61 10.48 -11.46
C ASN A 181 -23.42 10.60 -12.99
N ARG A 182 -22.98 11.74 -13.52
CA ARG A 182 -22.79 11.93 -14.96
C ARG A 182 -21.43 12.47 -15.34
N LEU A 183 -20.94 13.49 -14.62
CA LEU A 183 -19.65 14.11 -14.94
C LEU A 183 -18.87 14.42 -13.68
N THR A 184 -17.70 13.83 -13.56
CA THR A 184 -16.74 14.08 -12.49
C THR A 184 -15.40 14.50 -13.10
N ILE A 185 -14.81 15.58 -12.60
CA ILE A 185 -13.41 15.93 -12.84
C ILE A 185 -12.61 15.52 -11.61
N ASP A 186 -11.51 14.83 -11.84
CA ASP A 186 -10.62 14.32 -10.81
C ASP A 186 -9.18 14.67 -11.20
N GLY A 187 -8.51 15.48 -10.38
CA GLY A 187 -7.15 15.92 -10.63
C GLY A 187 -6.34 16.02 -9.35
N GLY A 188 -5.02 15.93 -9.48
CA GLY A 188 -4.13 16.00 -8.35
C GLY A 188 -2.67 16.11 -8.74
N TYR A 189 -1.83 16.26 -7.73
CA TYR A 189 -0.39 16.36 -7.88
C TYR A 189 0.29 15.42 -6.89
N ILE A 190 1.35 14.77 -7.34
CA ILE A 190 2.21 13.94 -6.51
C ILE A 190 3.63 14.43 -6.62
N TRP A 191 4.23 14.61 -5.46
CA TRP A 191 5.64 14.83 -5.31
C TRP A 191 6.27 13.65 -4.57
N VAL A 192 7.35 13.13 -5.12
CA VAL A 192 8.14 12.05 -4.53
C VAL A 192 9.56 12.54 -4.37
N ASP A 193 10.03 12.53 -3.14
CA ASP A 193 11.43 12.72 -2.80
C ASP A 193 12.02 11.33 -2.56
N ALA A 194 12.75 10.84 -3.56
CA ALA A 194 13.36 9.51 -3.47
C ALA A 194 14.44 9.52 -2.40
N GLY A 195 14.50 8.46 -1.62
CA GLY A 195 15.60 8.19 -0.70
C GLY A 195 16.93 7.97 -1.43
N PRO A 196 18.02 7.81 -0.70
CA PRO A 196 19.35 7.59 -1.25
C PRO A 196 19.48 6.32 -2.06
#